data_21c74a59e4b701e5fe621fe85dbbd7d1
#
_entry.id   21c74a59e4b701e5fe621fe85dbbd7d1
#
_cell.length_a   1.000
_cell.length_b   1.000
_cell.length_c   1.000
_cell.angle_alpha   90.00
_cell.angle_beta   90.00
_cell.angle_gamma   90.00
#
_symmetry.space_group_name_H-M   'P 1'
#
loop_
_entity.id
_entity.type
_entity.pdbx_description
1 polymer ?
#
loop_
_entity_poly.entity_id
_entity_poly.type
_entity_poly.pdbx_seq_one_letter_code
_entity_poly.pdbx_strand_id
1 'polypeptide(L)'
;AYTRNGEFKLDKNGYIVTNNGAKLQGYATDLNGTRTSVVTSNLQLPTGGVISPKATGTDPALTSSEGIFLSANLNSGAPIATLPVPSPLTATYKGNGTALNVYDDQGNTIPMQVYFVKTAANTWSVISEVQPADKTLPAVNVGTASITFDGNGKPTAVPAITVTIPAGTYAAGIPTTPVAPAPGL
;
A
#
# COMPACT_ATOMS: atom_id res chain seq x y z
N ALA A 1 19.25 -30.13 23.48
CA ALA A 1 18.40 -30.71 24.52
C ALA A 1 16.93 -30.48 24.16
N TYR A 2 16.08 -31.42 24.42
CA TYR A 2 14.65 -31.32 24.23
C TYR A 2 13.97 -31.24 25.59
N THR A 3 12.93 -30.43 25.71
CA THR A 3 12.14 -30.32 26.94
C THR A 3 10.64 -30.27 26.62
N ARG A 4 9.85 -30.75 27.53
CA ARG A 4 8.38 -30.59 27.51
C ARG A 4 7.91 -29.43 28.38
N ASN A 5 8.83 -28.78 29.09
CA ASN A 5 8.51 -27.62 29.91
C ASN A 5 8.30 -26.41 28.97
N GLY A 6 7.12 -25.79 29.04
CA GLY A 6 6.73 -24.61 28.29
C GLY A 6 6.95 -23.28 29.03
N GLU A 7 7.63 -23.30 30.17
CA GLU A 7 7.96 -22.08 30.92
C GLU A 7 9.23 -21.45 30.35
N PHE A 8 9.03 -20.32 29.69
CA PHE A 8 10.13 -19.54 29.10
C PHE A 8 10.13 -18.12 29.66
N LYS A 9 11.29 -17.49 29.63
CA LYS A 9 11.50 -16.07 29.97
C LYS A 9 12.38 -15.40 28.91
N LEU A 10 12.42 -14.09 28.91
CA LEU A 10 13.34 -13.32 28.07
C LEU A 10 14.62 -13.01 28.86
N ASP A 11 15.76 -13.19 28.21
CA ASP A 11 17.01 -12.69 28.73
C ASP A 11 17.19 -11.19 28.39
N LYS A 12 18.26 -10.58 28.89
CA LYS A 12 18.57 -9.15 28.66
C LYS A 12 18.80 -8.80 27.19
N ASN A 13 19.07 -9.78 26.36
CA ASN A 13 19.31 -9.62 24.93
C ASN A 13 18.06 -9.98 24.10
N GLY A 14 16.94 -10.30 24.75
CA GLY A 14 15.69 -10.65 24.06
C GLY A 14 15.59 -12.11 23.60
N TYR A 15 16.52 -12.97 23.96
CA TYR A 15 16.39 -14.41 23.66
C TYR A 15 15.35 -15.05 24.55
N ILE A 16 14.54 -15.92 23.96
CA ILE A 16 13.60 -16.76 24.70
C ILE A 16 14.42 -17.89 25.32
N VAL A 17 14.45 -17.95 26.64
CA VAL A 17 15.27 -18.92 27.39
C VAL A 17 14.44 -19.69 28.42
N THR A 18 14.86 -20.91 28.71
CA THR A 18 14.36 -21.69 29.86
C THR A 18 14.89 -21.14 31.17
N ASN A 19 14.37 -21.59 32.30
CA ASN A 19 14.89 -21.23 33.62
C ASN A 19 16.36 -21.57 33.82
N ASN A 20 16.87 -22.56 33.09
CA ASN A 20 18.29 -23.00 33.13
C ASN A 20 19.17 -22.24 32.11
N GLY A 21 18.64 -21.20 31.45
CA GLY A 21 19.36 -20.38 30.49
C GLY A 21 19.56 -20.98 29.10
N ALA A 22 18.97 -22.14 28.79
CA ALA A 22 19.01 -22.69 27.44
C ALA A 22 18.12 -21.90 26.49
N LYS A 23 18.65 -21.51 25.33
CA LYS A 23 17.91 -20.73 24.33
C LYS A 23 16.95 -21.60 23.53
N LEU A 24 15.73 -21.12 23.35
CA LEU A 24 14.74 -21.76 22.48
C LEU A 24 15.20 -21.61 21.03
N GLN A 25 15.09 -22.70 20.27
CA GLN A 25 15.44 -22.69 18.85
C GLN A 25 14.22 -22.86 17.98
N GLY A 26 14.23 -22.25 16.81
CA GLY A 26 13.20 -22.37 15.80
C GLY A 26 13.74 -22.19 14.40
N TYR A 27 12.90 -22.42 13.43
CA TYR A 27 13.21 -22.17 12.02
C TYR A 27 12.83 -20.75 11.64
N ALA A 28 13.65 -20.09 10.83
CA ALA A 28 13.31 -18.80 10.25
C ALA A 28 12.12 -18.96 9.29
N THR A 29 11.21 -18.01 9.33
CA THR A 29 10.04 -17.92 8.44
C THR A 29 10.01 -16.58 7.75
N ASP A 30 9.32 -16.52 6.61
CA ASP A 30 8.93 -15.26 5.98
C ASP A 30 7.71 -14.62 6.69
N LEU A 31 7.24 -13.49 6.18
CA LEU A 31 6.08 -12.77 6.72
C LEU A 31 4.76 -13.57 6.59
N ASN A 32 4.72 -14.55 5.69
CA ASN A 32 3.56 -15.43 5.48
C ASN A 32 3.62 -16.68 6.38
N GLY A 33 4.65 -16.82 7.20
CA GLY A 33 4.87 -17.96 8.06
C GLY A 33 5.50 -19.18 7.36
N THR A 34 5.92 -19.03 6.09
CA THR A 34 6.58 -20.10 5.34
C THR A 34 8.03 -20.26 5.80
N ARG A 35 8.45 -21.48 6.06
CA ARG A 35 9.81 -21.76 6.50
C ARG A 35 10.83 -21.44 5.41
N THR A 36 11.77 -20.53 5.69
CA THR A 36 12.81 -20.09 4.77
C THR A 36 14.16 -20.78 4.99
N SER A 37 14.33 -21.52 6.11
CA SER A 37 15.58 -22.21 6.44
C SER A 37 15.33 -23.59 7.00
N VAL A 38 16.21 -24.53 6.68
CA VAL A 38 16.26 -25.88 7.28
C VAL A 38 17.13 -25.93 8.52
N VAL A 39 17.89 -24.85 8.79
CA VAL A 39 18.75 -24.72 9.97
C VAL A 39 17.99 -23.99 11.06
N THR A 40 18.02 -24.52 12.28
CA THR A 40 17.44 -23.85 13.44
C THR A 40 18.34 -22.71 13.93
N SER A 41 17.75 -21.63 14.37
CA SER A 41 18.41 -20.51 15.02
C SER A 41 17.79 -20.22 16.39
N ASN A 42 18.53 -19.50 17.25
CA ASN A 42 17.99 -19.06 18.52
C ASN A 42 16.87 -18.05 18.31
N LEU A 43 15.72 -18.29 18.92
CA LEU A 43 14.59 -17.34 18.86
C LEU A 43 14.89 -16.13 19.74
N GLN A 44 14.77 -14.96 19.14
CA GLN A 44 15.00 -13.68 19.77
C GLN A 44 13.85 -12.73 19.45
N LEU A 45 13.31 -12.09 20.47
CA LEU A 45 12.38 -10.98 20.29
C LEU A 45 13.20 -9.68 20.18
N PRO A 46 12.85 -8.76 19.29
CA PRO A 46 13.51 -7.46 19.22
C PRO A 46 13.17 -6.66 20.49
N THR A 47 14.07 -6.76 21.49
CA THR A 47 13.98 -5.97 22.72
C THR A 47 14.67 -4.64 22.51
N GLY A 48 13.92 -3.56 22.48
CA GLY A 48 14.45 -2.20 22.33
C GLY A 48 14.57 -1.69 20.89
N GLY A 49 14.12 -2.44 19.91
CA GLY A 49 13.93 -1.92 18.56
C GLY A 49 12.61 -1.14 18.48
N VAL A 50 12.67 0.17 18.27
CA VAL A 50 11.52 0.90 17.76
C VAL A 50 11.25 0.33 16.38
N ILE A 51 10.08 -0.28 16.16
CA ILE A 51 9.64 -0.62 14.81
C ILE A 51 9.39 0.73 14.13
N SER A 52 10.30 1.13 13.27
CA SER A 52 10.11 2.35 12.48
C SER A 52 8.88 2.19 11.59
N PRO A 53 8.01 3.19 11.52
CA PRO A 53 6.93 3.19 10.57
C PRO A 53 7.48 2.99 9.16
N LYS A 54 6.73 2.29 8.32
CA LYS A 54 7.06 2.14 6.90
C LYS A 54 6.02 2.88 6.08
N ALA A 55 6.49 3.62 5.09
CA ALA A 55 5.60 4.24 4.12
C ALA A 55 4.81 3.18 3.34
N THR A 56 3.57 3.49 2.99
CA THR A 56 2.72 2.58 2.21
C THR A 56 3.38 2.27 0.86
N GLY A 57 3.53 0.98 0.55
CA GLY A 57 4.10 0.53 -0.73
C GLY A 57 5.62 0.57 -0.85
N THR A 58 6.35 0.82 0.23
CA THR A 58 7.84 0.90 0.20
C THR A 58 8.53 -0.39 0.62
N ASP A 59 7.81 -1.44 0.93
CA ASP A 59 8.43 -2.73 1.28
C ASP A 59 9.02 -3.36 0.00
N PRO A 60 10.35 -3.55 -0.09
CA PRO A 60 10.98 -4.17 -1.24
C PRO A 60 10.62 -5.67 -1.40
N ALA A 61 10.03 -6.27 -0.38
CA ALA A 61 9.52 -7.64 -0.43
C ALA A 61 8.10 -7.72 -1.00
N LEU A 62 7.43 -6.57 -1.25
CA LEU A 62 6.11 -6.57 -1.85
C LEU A 62 6.18 -7.14 -3.28
N THR A 63 5.47 -8.22 -3.48
CA THR A 63 5.23 -8.78 -4.82
C THR A 63 4.12 -8.00 -5.51
N SER A 64 3.95 -8.22 -6.80
CA SER A 64 2.87 -7.58 -7.59
C SER A 64 1.45 -7.90 -7.10
N SER A 65 1.31 -8.83 -6.15
CA SER A 65 0.04 -9.18 -5.50
C SER A 65 -0.19 -8.51 -4.14
N GLU A 66 0.76 -7.67 -3.68
CA GLU A 66 0.70 -6.98 -2.39
C GLU A 66 0.69 -5.48 -2.64
N GLY A 67 -0.35 -4.80 -2.18
CA GLY A 67 -0.53 -3.37 -2.39
C GLY A 67 -1.92 -2.92 -1.95
N ILE A 68 -2.33 -1.75 -2.43
CA ILE A 68 -3.68 -1.25 -2.20
C ILE A 68 -4.61 -1.82 -3.25
N PHE A 69 -5.56 -2.63 -2.82
CA PHE A 69 -6.62 -3.16 -3.68
C PHE A 69 -7.84 -2.26 -3.59
N LEU A 70 -8.35 -1.87 -4.75
CA LEU A 70 -9.56 -1.09 -4.87
C LEU A 70 -10.58 -1.86 -5.71
N SER A 71 -11.72 -2.20 -5.11
CA SER A 71 -12.85 -2.78 -5.82
C SER A 71 -13.92 -1.71 -6.02
N ALA A 72 -14.36 -1.51 -7.25
CA ALA A 72 -15.36 -0.51 -7.59
C ALA A 72 -16.23 -0.98 -8.75
N ASN A 73 -17.53 -0.65 -8.69
CA ASN A 73 -18.43 -0.81 -9.80
C ASN A 73 -18.58 0.52 -10.55
N LEU A 74 -18.32 0.52 -11.85
CA LEU A 74 -18.40 1.70 -12.70
C LEU A 74 -19.69 1.67 -13.53
N ASN A 75 -20.42 2.78 -13.53
CA ASN A 75 -21.68 2.90 -14.26
C ASN A 75 -21.42 3.06 -15.76
N SER A 76 -21.73 2.04 -16.56
CA SER A 76 -21.57 2.08 -18.02
C SER A 76 -22.36 3.20 -18.69
N GLY A 77 -23.46 3.66 -18.07
CA GLY A 77 -24.29 4.77 -18.55
C GLY A 77 -23.78 6.16 -18.16
N ALA A 78 -22.65 6.27 -17.44
CA ALA A 78 -22.09 7.56 -17.07
C ALA A 78 -21.72 8.38 -18.32
N PRO A 79 -21.87 9.71 -18.28
CA PRO A 79 -21.48 10.57 -19.39
C PRO A 79 -19.97 10.51 -19.64
N ILE A 80 -19.59 10.61 -20.91
CA ILE A 80 -18.19 10.69 -21.32
C ILE A 80 -17.69 12.10 -21.03
N ALA A 81 -16.53 12.19 -20.40
CA ALA A 81 -15.90 13.45 -20.05
C ALA A 81 -15.46 14.24 -21.30
N THR A 82 -15.52 15.54 -21.22
CA THR A 82 -14.91 16.42 -22.22
C THR A 82 -13.40 16.36 -22.05
N LEU A 83 -12.69 16.06 -23.13
CA LEU A 83 -11.23 15.98 -23.14
C LEU A 83 -10.59 17.34 -23.52
N PRO A 84 -9.41 17.67 -23.01
CA PRO A 84 -8.64 16.91 -22.00
C PRO A 84 -9.25 17.00 -20.61
N VAL A 85 -9.12 15.90 -19.84
CA VAL A 85 -9.51 15.90 -18.42
C VAL A 85 -8.54 16.83 -17.66
N PRO A 86 -9.05 17.81 -16.89
CA PRO A 86 -8.17 18.75 -16.19
C PRO A 86 -7.37 18.07 -15.07
N SER A 87 -6.19 18.59 -14.80
CA SER A 87 -5.35 18.16 -13.69
C SER A 87 -4.87 19.39 -12.90
N PRO A 88 -5.24 19.53 -11.62
CA PRO A 88 -6.12 18.65 -10.82
C PRO A 88 -7.56 18.63 -11.32
N LEU A 89 -8.31 17.61 -10.92
CA LEU A 89 -9.72 17.49 -11.31
C LEU A 89 -10.57 18.64 -10.78
N THR A 90 -11.47 19.12 -11.62
CA THR A 90 -12.55 20.05 -11.19
C THR A 90 -13.69 19.28 -10.53
N ALA A 91 -14.54 19.97 -9.79
CA ALA A 91 -15.68 19.37 -9.08
C ALA A 91 -16.58 18.51 -9.99
N THR A 92 -16.72 18.88 -11.27
CA THR A 92 -17.51 18.16 -12.27
C THR A 92 -17.08 16.71 -12.45
N TYR A 93 -15.77 16.40 -12.29
CA TYR A 93 -15.20 15.08 -12.50
C TYR A 93 -15.01 14.28 -11.19
N LYS A 94 -15.31 14.88 -10.03
CA LYS A 94 -15.11 14.27 -8.70
C LYS A 94 -16.31 13.46 -8.20
N GLY A 95 -17.33 13.25 -9.02
CA GLY A 95 -18.56 12.55 -8.62
C GLY A 95 -18.41 11.05 -8.33
N ASN A 96 -17.47 10.39 -9.00
CA ASN A 96 -17.19 8.96 -8.82
C ASN A 96 -15.80 8.79 -8.20
N GLY A 97 -15.72 8.85 -6.90
CA GLY A 97 -14.45 8.73 -6.20
C GLY A 97 -14.55 7.96 -4.89
N THR A 98 -13.41 7.51 -4.41
CA THR A 98 -13.25 6.91 -3.11
C THR A 98 -12.03 7.48 -2.41
N ALA A 99 -12.10 7.55 -1.09
CA ALA A 99 -10.99 8.01 -0.25
C ALA A 99 -10.28 6.81 0.36
N LEU A 100 -8.96 6.92 0.46
CA LEU A 100 -8.14 5.97 1.20
C LEU A 100 -6.99 6.72 1.87
N ASN A 101 -6.43 6.12 2.91
CA ASN A 101 -5.28 6.67 3.60
C ASN A 101 -4.02 5.90 3.21
N VAL A 102 -2.97 6.63 2.88
CA VAL A 102 -1.61 6.12 2.77
C VAL A 102 -0.78 6.74 3.89
N TYR A 103 0.36 6.15 4.19
CA TYR A 103 1.21 6.57 5.31
C TYR A 103 2.62 6.87 4.80
N ASP A 104 3.24 7.89 5.39
CA ASP A 104 4.65 8.19 5.16
C ASP A 104 5.58 7.31 6.02
N ASP A 105 6.89 7.51 5.89
CA ASP A 105 7.91 6.80 6.66
C ASP A 105 7.94 7.18 8.14
N GLN A 106 7.24 8.23 8.54
CA GLN A 106 7.07 8.66 9.92
C GLN A 106 5.75 8.16 10.52
N GLY A 107 4.90 7.49 9.71
CA GLY A 107 3.60 7.01 10.11
C GLY A 107 2.49 8.06 10.05
N ASN A 108 2.74 9.23 9.45
CA ASN A 108 1.71 10.24 9.26
C ASN A 108 0.74 9.81 8.16
N THR A 109 -0.54 10.07 8.40
CA THR A 109 -1.61 9.72 7.46
C THR A 109 -1.70 10.76 6.35
N ILE A 110 -1.71 10.31 5.11
CA ILE A 110 -1.94 11.13 3.92
C ILE A 110 -3.25 10.69 3.28
N PRO A 111 -4.31 11.49 3.36
CA PRO A 111 -5.57 11.18 2.69
C PRO A 111 -5.41 11.34 1.19
N MET A 112 -5.65 10.25 0.46
CA MET A 112 -5.64 10.19 -1.00
C MET A 112 -7.05 9.96 -1.51
N GLN A 113 -7.41 10.63 -2.60
CA GLN A 113 -8.67 10.45 -3.31
C GLN A 113 -8.39 9.76 -4.64
N VAL A 114 -9.17 8.75 -4.97
CA VAL A 114 -9.11 8.08 -6.26
C VAL A 114 -10.42 8.31 -7.00
N TYR A 115 -10.33 8.87 -8.18
CA TYR A 115 -11.49 9.21 -9.02
C TYR A 115 -11.50 8.38 -10.29
N PHE A 116 -12.70 8.05 -10.74
CA PHE A 116 -12.94 7.34 -11.99
C PHE A 116 -13.68 8.26 -12.97
N VAL A 117 -13.03 8.58 -14.07
CA VAL A 117 -13.56 9.49 -15.11
C VAL A 117 -13.72 8.70 -16.40
N LYS A 118 -14.95 8.63 -16.91
CA LYS A 118 -15.21 7.96 -18.19
C LYS A 118 -14.72 8.82 -19.34
N THR A 119 -13.74 8.31 -20.08
CA THR A 119 -13.10 9.06 -21.19
C THR A 119 -13.53 8.59 -22.57
N ALA A 120 -14.07 7.36 -22.68
CA ALA A 120 -14.67 6.81 -23.90
C ALA A 120 -15.75 5.78 -23.56
N ALA A 121 -16.42 5.21 -24.54
CA ALA A 121 -17.55 4.28 -24.34
C ALA A 121 -17.25 3.16 -23.32
N ASN A 122 -16.08 2.53 -23.43
CA ASN A 122 -15.66 1.42 -22.57
C ASN A 122 -14.32 1.72 -21.86
N THR A 123 -13.97 2.99 -21.73
CA THR A 123 -12.66 3.40 -21.18
C THR A 123 -12.84 4.39 -20.05
N TRP A 124 -12.15 4.14 -18.96
CA TRP A 124 -12.12 4.98 -17.78
C TRP A 124 -10.71 5.37 -17.42
N SER A 125 -10.52 6.63 -17.07
CA SER A 125 -9.28 7.11 -16.44
C SER A 125 -9.43 7.01 -14.93
N VAL A 126 -8.48 6.38 -14.28
CA VAL A 126 -8.35 6.34 -12.82
C VAL A 126 -7.32 7.39 -12.45
N ILE A 127 -7.70 8.34 -11.62
CA ILE A 127 -6.89 9.50 -11.27
C ILE A 127 -6.78 9.56 -9.75
N SER A 128 -5.56 9.52 -9.25
CA SER A 128 -5.28 9.64 -7.82
C SER A 128 -4.83 11.06 -7.50
N GLU A 129 -5.48 11.69 -6.53
CA GLU A 129 -5.14 13.04 -6.08
C GLU A 129 -4.91 13.06 -4.57
N VAL A 130 -3.95 13.86 -4.14
CA VAL A 130 -3.75 14.19 -2.73
C VAL A 130 -3.94 15.69 -2.53
N GLN A 131 -4.56 16.06 -1.41
CA GLN A 131 -4.67 17.44 -0.99
C GLN A 131 -3.41 17.81 -0.20
N PRO A 132 -2.64 18.83 -0.57
CA PRO A 132 -1.51 19.30 0.21
C PRO A 132 -1.88 19.61 1.66
N ALA A 133 -0.90 19.55 2.56
CA ALA A 133 -1.08 19.95 3.96
C ALA A 133 -1.56 21.41 4.06
N ASP A 134 -1.03 22.28 3.21
CA ASP A 134 -1.58 23.61 2.97
C ASP A 134 -2.82 23.49 2.07
N LYS A 135 -3.99 23.54 2.69
CA LYS A 135 -5.29 23.42 2.01
C LYS A 135 -5.64 24.59 1.09
N THR A 136 -4.84 25.66 1.08
CA THR A 136 -4.99 26.78 0.14
C THR A 136 -4.45 26.44 -1.24
N LEU A 137 -3.58 25.42 -1.32
CA LEU A 137 -3.04 24.90 -2.56
C LEU A 137 -4.02 23.92 -3.23
N PRO A 138 -4.03 23.84 -4.56
CA PRO A 138 -4.86 22.88 -5.27
C PRO A 138 -4.40 21.44 -4.99
N ALA A 139 -5.33 20.50 -5.13
CA ALA A 139 -4.99 19.07 -5.08
C ALA A 139 -3.95 18.73 -6.14
N VAL A 140 -3.10 17.76 -5.85
CA VAL A 140 -2.02 17.31 -6.74
C VAL A 140 -2.37 15.93 -7.29
N ASN A 141 -2.32 15.79 -8.61
CA ASN A 141 -2.42 14.48 -9.26
C ASN A 141 -1.12 13.71 -8.99
N VAL A 142 -1.26 12.55 -8.35
CA VAL A 142 -0.13 11.71 -7.94
C VAL A 142 -0.06 10.40 -8.70
N GLY A 143 -1.05 10.11 -9.55
CA GLY A 143 -1.05 8.93 -10.40
C GLY A 143 -2.27 8.88 -11.32
N THR A 144 -2.06 8.41 -12.54
CA THR A 144 -3.13 8.23 -13.54
C THR A 144 -2.93 6.93 -14.29
N ALA A 145 -4.03 6.19 -14.50
CA ALA A 145 -4.05 5.00 -15.35
C ALA A 145 -5.36 4.90 -16.12
N SER A 146 -5.41 4.03 -17.12
CA SER A 146 -6.60 3.79 -17.92
C SER A 146 -7.06 2.35 -17.79
N ILE A 147 -8.36 2.15 -17.57
CA ILE A 147 -9.01 0.84 -17.56
C ILE A 147 -9.92 0.76 -18.76
N THR A 148 -9.81 -0.33 -19.53
CA THR A 148 -10.69 -0.63 -20.66
C THR A 148 -11.52 -1.87 -20.38
N PHE A 149 -12.76 -1.86 -20.82
CA PHE A 149 -13.69 -2.97 -20.68
C PHE A 149 -14.08 -3.53 -22.05
N ASP A 150 -14.36 -4.82 -22.11
CA ASP A 150 -14.96 -5.44 -23.28
C ASP A 150 -16.47 -5.15 -23.38
N GLY A 151 -17.13 -5.67 -24.45
CA GLY A 151 -18.57 -5.49 -24.64
C GLY A 151 -19.45 -6.15 -23.59
N ASN A 152 -18.90 -7.02 -22.74
CA ASN A 152 -19.59 -7.70 -21.64
C ASN A 152 -19.33 -7.03 -20.28
N GLY A 153 -18.58 -5.93 -20.28
CA GLY A 153 -18.22 -5.21 -19.05
C GLY A 153 -17.09 -5.84 -18.25
N LYS A 154 -16.35 -6.78 -18.85
CA LYS A 154 -15.15 -7.38 -18.22
C LYS A 154 -13.93 -6.50 -18.52
N PRO A 155 -13.10 -6.17 -17.53
CA PRO A 155 -11.87 -5.42 -17.80
C PRO A 155 -10.93 -6.24 -18.70
N THR A 156 -10.44 -5.61 -19.77
CA THR A 156 -9.48 -6.21 -20.71
C THR A 156 -8.04 -6.04 -20.24
N ALA A 157 -7.79 -4.98 -19.49
CA ALA A 157 -6.54 -4.74 -18.81
C ALA A 157 -6.82 -3.91 -17.55
N VAL A 158 -6.22 -4.31 -16.46
CA VAL A 158 -6.18 -3.53 -15.22
C VAL A 158 -4.74 -3.08 -15.04
N PRO A 159 -4.41 -1.84 -15.42
CA PRO A 159 -3.05 -1.36 -15.30
C PRO A 159 -2.70 -1.14 -13.84
N ALA A 160 -1.46 -1.39 -13.53
CA ALA A 160 -0.84 -0.94 -12.32
C ALA A 160 -0.82 0.59 -12.27
N ILE A 161 -1.34 1.20 -11.20
CA ILE A 161 -1.26 2.66 -11.00
C ILE A 161 -0.06 2.94 -10.09
N THR A 162 0.98 3.53 -10.66
CA THR A 162 2.07 4.05 -9.84
C THR A 162 1.64 5.40 -9.26
N VAL A 163 1.58 5.48 -7.94
CA VAL A 163 1.30 6.72 -7.22
C VAL A 163 2.61 7.29 -6.71
N THR A 164 2.92 8.53 -7.09
CA THR A 164 4.09 9.24 -6.60
C THR A 164 3.66 10.53 -5.92
N ILE A 165 3.85 10.62 -4.62
CA ILE A 165 3.54 11.83 -3.84
C ILE A 165 4.80 12.68 -3.82
N PRO A 166 4.79 13.91 -4.40
CA PRO A 166 5.97 14.77 -4.44
C PRO A 166 6.44 15.16 -3.04
N ALA A 167 7.74 15.19 -2.83
CA ALA A 167 8.34 15.71 -1.60
C ALA A 167 7.90 17.17 -1.37
N GLY A 168 7.54 17.50 -0.13
CA GLY A 168 7.06 18.85 0.23
C GLY A 168 5.55 19.08 0.04
N THR A 169 4.82 18.15 -0.57
CA THR A 169 3.35 18.20 -0.65
C THR A 169 2.71 18.01 0.72
N TYR A 170 3.31 17.15 1.53
CA TYR A 170 3.06 17.00 2.97
C TYR A 170 4.38 17.27 3.70
N ALA A 171 4.32 17.68 4.98
CA ALA A 171 5.49 18.08 5.77
C ALA A 171 6.70 17.15 5.53
N ALA A 172 7.89 17.72 5.47
CA ALA A 172 9.16 17.10 5.09
C ALA A 172 9.28 15.63 5.51
N GLY A 173 9.45 14.72 4.58
CA GLY A 173 9.79 13.34 4.86
C GLY A 173 9.07 12.26 4.06
N ILE A 174 8.22 12.62 3.11
CA ILE A 174 7.55 11.58 2.30
C ILE A 174 8.53 11.05 1.25
N PRO A 175 8.92 9.77 1.32
CA PRO A 175 9.68 9.15 0.24
C PRO A 175 8.85 9.12 -1.04
N THR A 176 9.43 9.56 -2.14
CA THR A 176 8.86 9.44 -3.48
C THR A 176 9.00 7.99 -3.98
N THR A 177 8.40 7.04 -3.31
CA THR A 177 8.42 5.65 -3.76
C THR A 177 7.08 5.30 -4.40
N PRO A 178 7.10 4.68 -5.57
CA PRO A 178 5.89 4.28 -6.25
C PRO A 178 5.13 3.23 -5.43
N VAL A 179 3.87 3.48 -5.15
CA VAL A 179 2.95 2.44 -4.70
C VAL A 179 2.60 1.61 -5.92
N ALA A 180 3.17 0.42 -6.02
CA ALA A 180 2.82 -0.50 -7.09
C ALA A 180 1.41 -1.06 -6.82
N PRO A 181 0.51 -1.06 -7.81
CA PRO A 181 -0.77 -1.71 -7.67
C PRO A 181 -0.65 -3.20 -7.94
N ALA A 182 -1.52 -3.94 -7.31
CA ALA A 182 -1.65 -5.35 -7.58
C ALA A 182 -2.33 -5.61 -8.92
N PRO A 183 -1.89 -6.60 -9.68
CA PRO A 183 -2.63 -7.10 -10.82
C PRO A 183 -3.79 -7.98 -10.34
N GLY A 184 -4.95 -7.74 -10.86
CA GLY A 184 -6.00 -8.75 -10.95
C GLY A 184 -7.24 -8.52 -10.09
N LEU A 185 -8.29 -8.24 -10.76
CA LEU A 185 -9.62 -8.78 -10.55
C LEU A 185 -9.88 -9.82 -11.62
#